data_70d56dc27f57d772d65003ecf081f3e8
#
_entry.id   70d56dc27f57d772d65003ecf081f3e8
#
_cell.length_a   1.000
_cell.length_b   1.000
_cell.length_c   1.000
_cell.angle_alpha   90.00
_cell.angle_beta   90.00
_cell.angle_gamma   90.00
#
_symmetry.space_group_name_H-M   'P 1'
#
loop_
_entity.id
_entity.type
_entity.pdbx_description
1 polymer ?
#
loop_
_entity_poly.entity_id
_entity_poly.type
_entity_poly.pdbx_seq_one_letter_code
_entity_poly.pdbx_strand_id
1 'polypeptide(L)'
;MVICLATQPQYRKGGKTVANYIGALDQGTTSTRFIIFGKSGQIISADQKEHKQIYPKPGWVEHDPLEIWQNTQEVIRGALAKGKIAGSQLAAIGITNQRETTVLWDKNTGRPFTNAIVWQCTRTRDICNELSKDGGQDRFRAKTGLPIATYFSGPKIKWILDNVPETRKAVHKGDALFGTMDTWVIWWLTGGPKGGAHVTDVTNASRTMLMNLHSLQWDQEILEIMGIPIHILPEIVPSSDKKPWGLTPADGPVNAGVPVCGAVGDQQAALVGQTCFEVGEAKSTYGTGCFLLLNTGTKPTASTHGLITTLAYQLSNQPAIYCLEGSIAIAGALVQWLRDNLGLIKESREIEALAQTVEDNGGIYFVPAFSGLFAPYWRSDARGAIVGLTRYVNKGHLARAVLEANAYQTRDIVEAMNQESGVKLSKLKVDGGMVYNNLLMQFLADTLDVPVIRPKITETTALGAAYAAGLAVGFWSDLEQLRKNWAEDYTWSPSMAPEARKKGYGGWKKAVEKTFNWVDETGP
;
A
#
# COMPACT_ATOMS: atom_id res chain seq x y z
N MET A 1 -38.77 -7.69 1.00
CA MET A 1 -38.62 -9.10 1.42
C MET A 1 -37.90 -9.79 0.25
N VAL A 2 -36.54 -9.72 0.25
CA VAL A 2 -35.69 -10.31 -0.78
C VAL A 2 -35.24 -11.66 -0.22
N ILE A 3 -35.67 -12.72 -0.86
CA ILE A 3 -35.33 -14.10 -0.50
C ILE A 3 -33.91 -14.36 -0.98
N CYS A 4 -32.97 -14.47 -0.04
CA CYS A 4 -31.61 -14.93 -0.26
C CYS A 4 -31.67 -16.45 -0.49
N LEU A 5 -31.58 -16.88 -1.76
CA LEU A 5 -31.43 -18.29 -2.11
C LEU A 5 -29.98 -18.71 -1.79
N ALA A 6 -29.80 -19.32 -0.62
CA ALA A 6 -28.58 -20.02 -0.27
C ALA A 6 -28.42 -21.25 -1.20
N THR A 7 -27.45 -21.20 -2.11
CA THR A 7 -27.05 -22.36 -2.90
C THR A 7 -26.45 -23.42 -1.98
N GLN A 8 -27.12 -24.56 -1.87
CA GLN A 8 -26.60 -25.72 -1.14
C GLN A 8 -25.32 -26.26 -1.81
N PRO A 9 -24.30 -26.71 -1.04
CA PRO A 9 -23.09 -27.26 -1.61
C PRO A 9 -23.41 -28.57 -2.36
N GLN A 10 -22.94 -28.66 -3.61
CA GLN A 10 -23.03 -29.88 -4.40
C GLN A 10 -21.99 -30.89 -3.91
N TYR A 11 -22.43 -31.97 -3.25
CA TYR A 11 -21.60 -33.12 -2.89
C TYR A 11 -21.42 -34.05 -4.11
N ARG A 12 -20.19 -34.23 -4.57
CA ARG A 12 -19.85 -35.35 -5.46
C ARG A 12 -19.55 -36.62 -4.64
N LYS A 13 -20.07 -37.76 -5.08
CA LYS A 13 -19.79 -39.09 -4.52
C LYS A 13 -18.26 -39.33 -4.49
N GLY A 14 -17.65 -39.30 -3.28
CA GLY A 14 -16.23 -39.53 -3.08
C GLY A 14 -15.56 -38.65 -2.02
N GLY A 15 -16.29 -37.90 -1.22
CA GLY A 15 -15.81 -37.33 0.05
C GLY A 15 -14.77 -36.19 -0.03
N LYS A 16 -14.44 -35.64 -1.21
CA LYS A 16 -13.60 -34.44 -1.30
C LYS A 16 -14.49 -33.19 -1.34
N THR A 17 -14.38 -32.36 -0.33
CA THR A 17 -15.00 -31.02 -0.29
C THR A 17 -14.46 -30.22 -1.48
N VAL A 18 -15.36 -29.69 -2.32
CA VAL A 18 -14.92 -28.81 -3.43
C VAL A 18 -14.52 -27.46 -2.81
N ALA A 19 -13.31 -27.03 -3.10
CA ALA A 19 -12.84 -25.70 -2.67
C ALA A 19 -13.54 -24.63 -3.50
N ASN A 20 -14.35 -23.79 -2.84
CA ASN A 20 -15.26 -22.84 -3.48
C ASN A 20 -14.88 -21.37 -3.22
N TYR A 21 -13.85 -21.14 -2.41
CA TYR A 21 -13.51 -19.81 -1.90
C TYR A 21 -12.01 -19.58 -1.92
N ILE A 22 -11.60 -18.32 -1.94
CA ILE A 22 -10.24 -17.85 -1.67
C ILE A 22 -10.25 -17.02 -0.40
N GLY A 23 -9.31 -17.31 0.51
CA GLY A 23 -9.02 -16.48 1.67
C GLY A 23 -8.00 -15.39 1.32
N ALA A 24 -8.21 -14.16 1.78
CA ALA A 24 -7.23 -13.10 1.69
C ALA A 24 -6.96 -12.50 3.06
N LEU A 25 -5.70 -12.49 3.48
CA LEU A 25 -5.24 -11.80 4.67
C LEU A 25 -4.71 -10.42 4.28
N ASP A 26 -5.27 -9.39 4.88
CA ASP A 26 -4.83 -8.00 4.74
C ASP A 26 -4.25 -7.53 6.08
N GLN A 27 -2.93 -7.49 6.18
CA GLN A 27 -2.21 -7.01 7.36
C GLN A 27 -1.87 -5.53 7.16
N GLY A 28 -2.80 -4.64 7.49
CA GLY A 28 -2.66 -3.20 7.35
C GLY A 28 -1.86 -2.53 8.49
N THR A 29 -1.68 -1.22 8.41
CA THR A 29 -0.93 -0.44 9.42
C THR A 29 -1.63 -0.40 10.77
N THR A 30 -2.96 -0.39 10.80
CA THR A 30 -3.73 -0.25 12.05
C THR A 30 -4.51 -1.48 12.44
N SER A 31 -4.72 -2.41 11.52
CA SER A 31 -5.55 -3.59 11.73
C SER A 31 -5.15 -4.75 10.82
N THR A 32 -5.54 -5.94 11.23
CA THR A 32 -5.46 -7.16 10.42
C THR A 32 -6.87 -7.59 10.05
N ARG A 33 -7.10 -7.94 8.78
CA ARG A 33 -8.38 -8.45 8.26
C ARG A 33 -8.19 -9.79 7.58
N PHE A 34 -9.22 -10.63 7.64
CA PHE A 34 -9.31 -11.80 6.79
C PHE A 34 -10.64 -11.78 6.07
N ILE A 35 -10.60 -11.80 4.74
CA ILE A 35 -11.78 -11.72 3.87
C ILE A 35 -11.83 -12.99 3.02
N ILE A 36 -13.01 -13.59 2.93
CA ILE A 36 -13.28 -14.77 2.11
C ILE A 36 -14.05 -14.34 0.87
N PHE A 37 -13.47 -14.64 -0.30
CA PHE A 37 -14.04 -14.28 -1.59
C PHE A 37 -14.59 -15.50 -2.34
N GLY A 38 -15.70 -15.29 -3.03
CA GLY A 38 -16.28 -16.25 -3.96
C GLY A 38 -15.76 -16.05 -5.40
N LYS A 39 -16.28 -16.87 -6.32
CA LYS A 39 -15.80 -16.96 -7.72
C LYS A 39 -15.96 -15.66 -8.52
N SER A 40 -16.99 -14.86 -8.25
CA SER A 40 -17.22 -13.55 -8.89
C SER A 40 -16.51 -12.39 -8.18
N GLY A 41 -15.61 -12.67 -7.24
CA GLY A 41 -14.93 -11.64 -6.44
C GLY A 41 -15.78 -11.07 -5.29
N GLN A 42 -17.00 -11.55 -5.10
CA GLN A 42 -17.88 -11.10 -4.02
C GLN A 42 -17.34 -11.51 -2.65
N ILE A 43 -17.52 -10.62 -1.67
CA ILE A 43 -17.19 -10.90 -0.27
C ILE A 43 -18.26 -11.84 0.30
N ILE A 44 -17.82 -12.99 0.82
CA ILE A 44 -18.68 -13.98 1.48
C ILE A 44 -18.71 -13.75 2.98
N SER A 45 -17.55 -13.52 3.56
CA SER A 45 -17.39 -13.27 4.98
C SER A 45 -16.12 -12.49 5.25
N ALA A 46 -16.08 -11.73 6.34
CA ALA A 46 -14.91 -11.00 6.77
C ALA A 46 -14.84 -10.88 8.30
N ASP A 47 -13.63 -10.78 8.81
CA ASP A 47 -13.36 -10.39 10.17
C ASP A 47 -12.14 -9.45 10.23
N GLN A 48 -12.13 -8.55 11.21
CA GLN A 48 -11.09 -7.53 11.37
C GLN A 48 -10.80 -7.31 12.83
N LYS A 49 -9.53 -7.04 13.16
CA LYS A 49 -9.09 -6.67 14.48
C LYS A 49 -7.97 -5.63 14.40
N GLU A 50 -8.08 -4.56 15.19
CA GLU A 50 -7.06 -3.55 15.37
C GLU A 50 -5.91 -4.08 16.23
N HIS A 51 -4.71 -3.52 16.05
CA HIS A 51 -3.56 -3.76 16.91
C HIS A 51 -2.98 -2.45 17.44
N LYS A 52 -2.29 -2.55 18.56
CA LYS A 52 -1.73 -1.40 19.26
C LYS A 52 -0.66 -0.69 18.44
N GLN A 53 -0.77 0.62 18.37
CA GLN A 53 0.29 1.51 17.85
C GLN A 53 1.20 1.89 19.01
N ILE A 54 2.52 1.67 18.85
CA ILE A 54 3.52 1.90 19.91
C ILE A 54 4.43 3.05 19.48
N TYR A 55 4.53 4.08 20.32
CA TYR A 55 5.31 5.30 20.08
C TYR A 55 6.36 5.50 21.17
N PRO A 56 7.52 4.81 21.13
CA PRO A 56 8.51 4.84 22.23
C PRO A 56 9.19 6.19 22.41
N LYS A 57 9.36 6.93 21.30
CA LYS A 57 10.00 8.26 21.25
C LYS A 57 9.37 9.10 20.12
N PRO A 58 9.55 10.44 20.10
CA PRO A 58 9.11 11.26 18.98
C PRO A 58 9.64 10.74 17.63
N GLY A 59 8.75 10.53 16.67
CA GLY A 59 9.05 9.99 15.35
C GLY A 59 9.32 8.48 15.29
N TRP A 60 9.28 7.76 16.42
CA TRP A 60 9.40 6.29 16.44
C TRP A 60 8.02 5.66 16.42
N VAL A 61 7.86 4.66 15.54
CA VAL A 61 6.60 3.92 15.41
C VAL A 61 6.92 2.43 15.36
N GLU A 62 6.24 1.66 16.20
CA GLU A 62 6.45 0.21 16.33
C GLU A 62 5.12 -0.54 16.44
N HIS A 63 5.15 -1.80 16.01
CA HIS A 63 4.10 -2.78 16.26
C HIS A 63 4.67 -4.01 16.98
N ASP A 64 3.84 -4.67 17.80
CA ASP A 64 4.18 -5.97 18.34
C ASP A 64 3.88 -7.07 17.30
N PRO A 65 4.90 -7.77 16.75
CA PRO A 65 4.68 -8.80 15.76
C PRO A 65 3.90 -10.01 16.29
N LEU A 66 3.98 -10.29 17.61
CA LEU A 66 3.22 -11.39 18.20
C LEU A 66 1.74 -11.05 18.36
N GLU A 67 1.41 -9.79 18.66
CA GLU A 67 0.02 -9.30 18.64
C GLU A 67 -0.55 -9.41 17.21
N ILE A 68 0.22 -9.01 16.19
CA ILE A 68 -0.20 -9.15 14.78
C ILE A 68 -0.46 -10.62 14.44
N TRP A 69 0.41 -11.54 14.85
CA TRP A 69 0.18 -12.96 14.63
C TRP A 69 -1.05 -13.49 15.37
N GLN A 70 -1.24 -13.09 16.62
CA GLN A 70 -2.43 -13.46 17.39
C GLN A 70 -3.70 -12.95 16.69
N ASN A 71 -3.73 -11.68 16.29
CA ASN A 71 -4.85 -11.08 15.57
C ASN A 71 -5.11 -11.79 14.24
N THR A 72 -4.05 -12.16 13.50
CA THR A 72 -4.16 -12.97 12.28
C THR A 72 -4.91 -14.27 12.52
N GLN A 73 -4.56 -15.00 13.58
CA GLN A 73 -5.24 -16.25 13.92
C GLN A 73 -6.72 -16.04 14.27
N GLU A 74 -7.00 -14.97 15.02
CA GLU A 74 -8.37 -14.66 15.46
C GLU A 74 -9.26 -14.26 14.29
N VAL A 75 -8.80 -13.38 13.39
CA VAL A 75 -9.61 -12.93 12.24
C VAL A 75 -9.85 -14.05 11.22
N ILE A 76 -8.87 -14.96 11.05
CA ILE A 76 -9.07 -16.15 10.20
C ILE A 76 -10.19 -17.02 10.77
N ARG A 77 -10.11 -17.38 12.05
CA ARG A 77 -11.15 -18.19 12.73
C ARG A 77 -12.50 -17.47 12.71
N GLY A 78 -12.50 -16.15 12.97
CA GLY A 78 -13.70 -15.31 12.98
C GLY A 78 -14.40 -15.27 11.63
N ALA A 79 -13.67 -15.05 10.54
CA ALA A 79 -14.23 -15.01 9.19
C ALA A 79 -14.77 -16.38 8.75
N LEU A 80 -14.03 -17.47 9.03
CA LEU A 80 -14.51 -18.83 8.76
C LEU A 80 -15.80 -19.14 9.53
N ALA A 81 -15.85 -18.81 10.81
CA ALA A 81 -17.03 -19.02 11.65
C ALA A 81 -18.24 -18.19 11.20
N LYS A 82 -18.06 -16.88 10.94
CA LYS A 82 -19.13 -15.98 10.44
C LYS A 82 -19.69 -16.47 9.10
N GLY A 83 -18.82 -16.93 8.20
CA GLY A 83 -19.20 -17.47 6.89
C GLY A 83 -19.77 -18.90 6.96
N LYS A 84 -19.65 -19.59 8.10
CA LYS A 84 -19.95 -21.03 8.26
C LYS A 84 -19.18 -21.88 7.23
N ILE A 85 -17.90 -21.54 7.02
CA ILE A 85 -17.01 -22.13 6.02
C ILE A 85 -15.96 -22.98 6.75
N ALA A 86 -15.80 -24.23 6.33
CA ALA A 86 -14.68 -25.05 6.78
C ALA A 86 -13.39 -24.64 6.05
N GLY A 87 -12.24 -24.68 6.74
CA GLY A 87 -10.94 -24.34 6.10
C GLY A 87 -10.66 -25.11 4.83
N SER A 88 -11.09 -26.38 4.75
CA SER A 88 -10.97 -27.24 3.56
C SER A 88 -11.78 -26.76 2.32
N GLN A 89 -12.65 -25.77 2.48
CA GLN A 89 -13.37 -25.13 1.38
C GLN A 89 -12.60 -23.95 0.78
N LEU A 90 -11.49 -23.52 1.39
CA LEU A 90 -10.56 -22.55 0.80
C LEU A 90 -9.64 -23.26 -0.20
N ALA A 91 -9.57 -22.75 -1.42
CA ALA A 91 -8.67 -23.24 -2.45
C ALA A 91 -7.22 -22.80 -2.21
N ALA A 92 -7.05 -21.57 -1.72
CA ALA A 92 -5.77 -20.97 -1.35
C ALA A 92 -5.95 -19.77 -0.41
N ILE A 93 -4.84 -19.30 0.14
CA ILE A 93 -4.76 -18.05 0.88
C ILE A 93 -3.77 -17.12 0.17
N GLY A 94 -4.22 -15.88 -0.08
CA GLY A 94 -3.40 -14.76 -0.50
C GLY A 94 -3.13 -13.80 0.65
N ILE A 95 -2.00 -13.10 0.58
CA ILE A 95 -1.55 -12.18 1.62
C ILE A 95 -1.27 -10.82 1.00
N THR A 96 -1.77 -9.78 1.64
CA THR A 96 -1.34 -8.41 1.40
C THR A 96 -1.00 -7.75 2.72
N ASN A 97 -0.13 -6.76 2.69
CA ASN A 97 0.44 -6.19 3.90
C ASN A 97 0.86 -4.74 3.72
N GLN A 98 0.91 -4.01 4.84
CA GLN A 98 1.68 -2.78 4.95
C GLN A 98 3.14 -3.08 4.56
N ARG A 99 3.66 -2.33 3.60
CA ARG A 99 5.01 -2.55 3.06
C ARG A 99 6.08 -2.01 4.01
N GLU A 100 7.34 -2.35 3.80
CA GLU A 100 8.57 -1.83 4.44
C GLU A 100 8.68 -2.05 5.96
N THR A 101 7.61 -2.36 6.66
CA THR A 101 7.63 -2.65 8.09
C THR A 101 8.51 -3.87 8.35
N THR A 102 9.49 -3.71 9.22
CA THR A 102 10.65 -4.59 9.36
C THR A 102 10.62 -5.35 10.68
N VAL A 103 10.75 -6.67 10.62
CA VAL A 103 10.89 -7.54 11.79
C VAL A 103 12.08 -8.49 11.63
N LEU A 104 12.83 -8.71 12.73
CA LEU A 104 13.84 -9.76 12.84
C LEU A 104 13.47 -10.67 14.02
N TRP A 105 13.57 -11.99 13.81
CA TRP A 105 13.17 -12.98 14.81
C TRP A 105 14.09 -14.19 14.83
N ASP A 106 14.06 -14.92 15.93
CA ASP A 106 14.73 -16.21 16.09
C ASP A 106 13.95 -17.31 15.37
N LYS A 107 14.58 -17.99 14.40
CA LYS A 107 13.93 -19.03 13.59
C LYS A 107 13.50 -20.26 14.36
N ASN A 108 14.15 -20.53 15.52
CA ASN A 108 13.90 -21.73 16.30
C ASN A 108 12.71 -21.57 17.26
N THR A 109 12.44 -20.32 17.66
CA THR A 109 11.41 -20.01 18.65
C THR A 109 10.26 -19.17 18.09
N GLY A 110 10.50 -18.46 17.00
CA GLY A 110 9.57 -17.45 16.45
C GLY A 110 9.52 -16.16 17.28
N ARG A 111 10.42 -15.99 18.26
CA ARG A 111 10.44 -14.78 19.09
C ARG A 111 11.12 -13.63 18.36
N PRO A 112 10.43 -12.47 18.19
CA PRO A 112 11.06 -11.26 17.67
C PRO A 112 12.15 -10.75 18.63
N PHE A 113 13.26 -10.23 18.09
CA PHE A 113 14.32 -9.60 18.89
C PHE A 113 13.91 -8.21 19.39
N THR A 114 12.98 -7.56 18.68
CA THR A 114 12.41 -6.25 19.03
C THR A 114 11.04 -6.14 18.38
N ASN A 115 10.26 -5.13 18.76
CA ASN A 115 9.06 -4.77 18.01
C ASN A 115 9.39 -4.51 16.54
N ALA A 116 8.43 -4.74 15.66
CA ALA A 116 8.56 -4.38 14.24
C ALA A 116 8.69 -2.87 14.07
N ILE A 117 9.69 -2.42 13.31
CA ILE A 117 9.88 -1.00 13.00
C ILE A 117 8.99 -0.66 11.80
N VAL A 118 7.97 0.18 12.05
CA VAL A 118 6.95 0.52 11.06
C VAL A 118 7.52 1.44 9.96
N TRP A 119 6.93 1.38 8.77
CA TRP A 119 7.31 2.19 7.61
C TRP A 119 7.35 3.70 7.90
N GLN A 120 6.51 4.21 8.81
CA GLN A 120 6.44 5.61 9.23
C GLN A 120 7.59 6.05 10.16
N CYS A 121 8.34 5.09 10.72
CA CYS A 121 9.34 5.36 11.74
C CYS A 121 10.56 6.10 11.19
N THR A 122 10.97 7.19 11.85
CA THR A 122 12.07 8.05 11.39
C THR A 122 13.40 7.82 12.11
N ARG A 123 13.51 6.76 12.97
CA ARG A 123 14.72 6.47 13.78
C ARG A 123 15.99 6.24 12.97
N THR A 124 15.87 5.91 11.69
CA THR A 124 16.99 5.59 10.80
C THR A 124 17.53 6.81 10.05
N ARG A 125 17.12 8.05 10.44
CA ARG A 125 17.54 9.29 9.77
C ARG A 125 19.06 9.40 9.64
N ASP A 126 19.79 9.15 10.72
CA ASP A 126 21.26 9.29 10.73
C ASP A 126 21.93 8.24 9.81
N ILE A 127 21.38 7.01 9.77
CA ILE A 127 21.83 5.98 8.82
C ILE A 127 21.58 6.43 7.37
N CYS A 128 20.41 6.99 7.08
CA CYS A 128 20.11 7.51 5.74
C CYS A 128 21.03 8.67 5.36
N ASN A 129 21.30 9.60 6.28
CA ASN A 129 22.23 10.70 6.06
C ASN A 129 23.64 10.17 5.78
N GLU A 130 24.13 9.20 6.55
CA GLU A 130 25.45 8.58 6.33
C GLU A 130 25.54 7.89 4.98
N LEU A 131 24.55 7.07 4.61
CA LEU A 131 24.48 6.40 3.30
C LEU A 131 24.46 7.39 2.12
N SER A 132 23.89 8.59 2.33
CA SER A 132 23.76 9.63 1.31
C SER A 132 25.03 10.48 1.12
N LYS A 133 26.02 10.39 2.02
CA LYS A 133 27.27 11.16 1.88
C LYS A 133 28.05 10.83 0.62
N ASP A 134 27.97 9.60 0.17
CA ASP A 134 28.61 9.12 -1.04
C ASP A 134 27.53 8.84 -2.11
N GLY A 135 27.42 9.73 -3.11
CA GLY A 135 26.45 9.60 -4.20
C GLY A 135 25.07 10.22 -3.98
N GLY A 136 24.83 10.89 -2.85
CA GLY A 136 23.57 11.58 -2.57
C GLY A 136 22.39 10.66 -2.24
N GLN A 137 21.21 11.26 -2.14
CA GLN A 137 19.97 10.51 -1.83
C GLN A 137 19.63 9.45 -2.88
N ASP A 138 20.07 9.64 -4.12
CA ASP A 138 19.77 8.75 -5.25
C ASP A 138 20.85 7.68 -5.50
N ARG A 139 21.82 7.52 -4.59
CA ARG A 139 22.94 6.57 -4.69
C ARG A 139 22.53 5.18 -5.17
N PHE A 140 21.41 4.65 -4.67
CA PHE A 140 20.94 3.30 -5.01
C PHE A 140 19.78 3.28 -6.00
N ARG A 141 19.29 4.46 -6.45
CA ARG A 141 18.09 4.57 -7.27
C ARG A 141 18.18 3.80 -8.58
N ALA A 142 19.30 3.83 -9.25
CA ALA A 142 19.50 3.11 -10.52
C ALA A 142 19.29 1.59 -10.39
N LYS A 143 19.63 1.01 -9.22
CA LYS A 143 19.46 -0.41 -8.93
C LYS A 143 18.11 -0.74 -8.32
N THR A 144 17.63 0.08 -7.39
CA THR A 144 16.48 -0.23 -6.53
C THR A 144 15.19 0.51 -6.92
N GLY A 145 15.28 1.56 -7.76
CA GLY A 145 14.17 2.45 -8.06
C GLY A 145 13.81 3.43 -6.93
N LEU A 146 14.54 3.41 -5.80
CA LEU A 146 14.22 4.08 -4.56
C LEU A 146 15.27 5.13 -4.18
N PRO A 147 14.86 6.30 -3.63
CA PRO A 147 15.78 7.18 -2.93
C PRO A 147 16.16 6.59 -1.57
N ILE A 148 17.30 7.01 -0.99
CA ILE A 148 17.63 6.68 0.39
C ILE A 148 16.65 7.44 1.31
N ALA A 149 15.86 6.69 2.09
CA ALA A 149 14.89 7.27 3.02
C ALA A 149 14.62 6.33 4.20
N THR A 150 14.18 6.90 5.31
CA THR A 150 13.76 6.16 6.53
C THR A 150 12.57 5.23 6.28
N TYR A 151 11.86 5.45 5.20
CA TYR A 151 10.69 4.72 4.77
C TYR A 151 10.98 3.23 4.50
N PHE A 152 12.11 2.90 3.86
CA PHE A 152 12.43 1.57 3.36
C PHE A 152 13.07 0.65 4.42
N SER A 153 13.05 -0.68 4.17
CA SER A 153 13.45 -1.68 5.17
C SER A 153 14.95 -1.74 5.45
N GLY A 154 15.81 -1.55 4.43
CA GLY A 154 17.26 -1.69 4.56
C GLY A 154 17.87 -0.90 5.73
N PRO A 155 17.61 0.42 5.84
CA PRO A 155 18.07 1.20 6.99
C PRO A 155 17.54 0.71 8.35
N LYS A 156 16.32 0.12 8.39
CA LYS A 156 15.74 -0.41 9.63
C LYS A 156 16.42 -1.70 10.06
N ILE A 157 16.74 -2.58 9.09
CA ILE A 157 17.53 -3.80 9.37
C ILE A 157 18.89 -3.42 9.93
N LYS A 158 19.59 -2.49 9.26
CA LYS A 158 20.89 -1.98 9.73
C LYS A 158 20.77 -1.42 11.14
N TRP A 159 19.74 -0.62 11.43
CA TRP A 159 19.52 -0.08 12.77
C TRP A 159 19.38 -1.18 13.82
N ILE A 160 18.60 -2.24 13.54
CA ILE A 160 18.41 -3.36 14.47
C ILE A 160 19.74 -4.10 14.69
N LEU A 161 20.49 -4.36 13.62
CA LEU A 161 21.79 -5.03 13.71
C LEU A 161 22.81 -4.20 14.53
N ASP A 162 22.77 -2.88 14.42
CA ASP A 162 23.68 -1.98 15.12
C ASP A 162 23.30 -1.76 16.59
N ASN A 163 22.01 -1.78 16.93
CA ASN A 163 21.50 -1.35 18.24
C ASN A 163 20.97 -2.48 19.12
N VAL A 164 20.78 -3.71 18.59
CA VAL A 164 20.25 -4.86 19.33
C VAL A 164 21.30 -5.98 19.36
N PRO A 165 22.15 -6.05 20.39
CA PRO A 165 23.27 -7.01 20.44
C PRO A 165 22.85 -8.48 20.34
N GLU A 166 21.66 -8.83 20.85
CA GLU A 166 21.12 -10.18 20.78
C GLU A 166 20.84 -10.60 19.33
N THR A 167 20.32 -9.69 18.50
CA THR A 167 20.10 -9.94 17.08
C THR A 167 21.41 -10.24 16.37
N ARG A 168 22.45 -9.43 16.63
CA ARG A 168 23.78 -9.64 16.01
C ARG A 168 24.36 -11.02 16.38
N LYS A 169 24.23 -11.43 17.63
CA LYS A 169 24.67 -12.77 18.08
C LYS A 169 23.90 -13.89 17.37
N ALA A 170 22.58 -13.75 17.21
CA ALA A 170 21.74 -14.73 16.53
C ALA A 170 22.06 -14.80 15.02
N VAL A 171 22.33 -13.66 14.39
CA VAL A 171 22.79 -13.59 12.99
C VAL A 171 24.09 -14.37 12.79
N HIS A 172 25.09 -14.16 13.64
CA HIS A 172 26.36 -14.90 13.58
C HIS A 172 26.20 -16.42 13.77
N LYS A 173 25.19 -16.86 14.53
CA LYS A 173 24.86 -18.28 14.71
C LYS A 173 24.02 -18.86 13.57
N GLY A 174 23.50 -18.01 12.67
CA GLY A 174 22.55 -18.41 11.63
C GLY A 174 21.13 -18.70 12.15
N ASP A 175 20.77 -18.15 13.31
CA ASP A 175 19.47 -18.36 13.97
C ASP A 175 18.48 -17.22 13.70
N ALA A 176 18.92 -16.08 13.19
CA ALA A 176 18.07 -14.94 12.89
C ALA A 176 17.49 -14.98 11.48
N LEU A 177 16.22 -14.61 11.34
CA LEU A 177 15.55 -14.33 10.08
C LEU A 177 15.06 -12.87 10.06
N PHE A 178 15.06 -12.29 8.87
CA PHE A 178 14.42 -11.00 8.56
C PHE A 178 13.18 -11.23 7.71
N GLY A 179 12.18 -10.36 7.87
CA GLY A 179 11.05 -10.26 6.96
C GLY A 179 10.37 -8.91 7.03
N THR A 180 9.67 -8.58 5.97
CA THR A 180 8.54 -7.66 5.98
C THR A 180 7.31 -8.40 6.48
N MET A 181 6.18 -7.72 6.63
CA MET A 181 5.01 -8.32 7.28
C MET A 181 4.41 -9.50 6.51
N ASP A 182 4.57 -9.54 5.18
CA ASP A 182 4.24 -10.72 4.37
C ASP A 182 5.04 -11.95 4.80
N THR A 183 6.37 -11.81 4.85
CA THR A 183 7.28 -12.92 5.26
C THR A 183 6.95 -13.42 6.66
N TRP A 184 6.73 -12.51 7.62
CA TRP A 184 6.37 -12.85 8.99
C TRP A 184 5.09 -13.69 9.05
N VAL A 185 4.05 -13.26 8.35
CA VAL A 185 2.76 -13.95 8.33
C VAL A 185 2.81 -15.26 7.56
N ILE A 186 3.48 -15.30 6.38
CA ILE A 186 3.68 -16.52 5.60
C ILE A 186 4.41 -17.56 6.43
N TRP A 187 5.52 -17.17 7.08
CA TRP A 187 6.30 -18.06 7.90
C TRP A 187 5.46 -18.73 9.00
N TRP A 188 4.66 -17.94 9.73
CA TRP A 188 3.78 -18.48 10.76
C TRP A 188 2.64 -19.32 10.19
N LEU A 189 1.99 -18.89 9.10
CA LEU A 189 0.87 -19.61 8.47
C LEU A 189 1.29 -20.96 7.89
N THR A 190 2.57 -21.14 7.59
CA THR A 190 3.11 -22.36 6.98
C THR A 190 3.89 -23.25 7.94
N GLY A 191 3.88 -22.93 9.25
CA GLY A 191 4.46 -23.81 10.26
C GLY A 191 5.37 -23.13 11.29
N GLY A 192 5.81 -21.90 11.06
CA GLY A 192 6.69 -21.18 11.98
C GLY A 192 7.98 -21.93 12.26
N PRO A 193 8.35 -22.12 13.56
CA PRO A 193 9.56 -22.87 13.93
C PRO A 193 9.60 -24.33 13.46
N LYS A 194 8.45 -24.88 13.02
CA LYS A 194 8.34 -26.25 12.50
C LYS A 194 8.55 -26.35 10.97
N GLY A 195 9.28 -25.42 10.38
CA GLY A 195 9.60 -25.42 8.94
C GLY A 195 8.74 -24.48 8.11
N GLY A 196 8.32 -23.37 8.68
CA GLY A 196 7.61 -22.31 7.97
C GLY A 196 8.42 -21.73 6.81
N ALA A 197 7.75 -21.40 5.70
CA ALA A 197 8.37 -20.87 4.51
C ALA A 197 8.90 -19.44 4.76
N HIS A 198 10.19 -19.24 4.50
CA HIS A 198 10.86 -17.95 4.63
C HIS A 198 11.00 -17.30 3.25
N VAL A 199 9.92 -16.69 2.77
CA VAL A 199 9.81 -16.09 1.45
C VAL A 199 9.21 -14.68 1.53
N THR A 200 9.51 -13.84 0.53
CA THR A 200 8.86 -12.56 0.27
C THR A 200 8.57 -12.43 -1.23
N ASP A 201 7.50 -11.76 -1.61
CA ASP A 201 7.23 -11.55 -3.02
C ASP A 201 8.06 -10.40 -3.60
N VAL A 202 8.16 -10.36 -4.94
CA VAL A 202 8.93 -9.30 -5.64
C VAL A 202 8.43 -7.89 -5.32
N THR A 203 7.13 -7.70 -5.02
CA THR A 203 6.58 -6.38 -4.73
C THR A 203 7.02 -5.88 -3.35
N ASN A 204 7.03 -6.74 -2.34
CA ASN A 204 7.57 -6.43 -1.01
C ASN A 204 9.09 -6.30 -1.03
N ALA A 205 9.80 -7.21 -1.70
CA ALA A 205 11.25 -7.15 -1.86
C ALA A 205 11.70 -5.83 -2.51
N SER A 206 10.96 -5.32 -3.52
CA SER A 206 11.26 -4.04 -4.17
C SER A 206 11.16 -2.83 -3.24
N ARG A 207 10.52 -2.97 -2.07
CA ARG A 207 10.37 -1.90 -1.07
C ARG A 207 11.42 -1.94 0.03
N THR A 208 12.36 -2.87 -0.05
CA THR A 208 13.40 -3.01 0.98
C THR A 208 14.61 -2.09 0.79
N MET A 209 14.80 -1.55 -0.41
CA MET A 209 16.04 -0.87 -0.85
C MET A 209 17.25 -1.83 -0.92
N LEU A 210 17.01 -3.15 -0.95
CA LEU A 210 18.03 -4.20 -1.01
C LEU A 210 17.93 -5.03 -2.29
N MET A 211 16.77 -5.04 -2.97
CA MET A 211 16.56 -5.79 -4.19
C MET A 211 16.94 -4.97 -5.42
N ASN A 212 17.68 -5.58 -6.34
CA ASN A 212 17.95 -5.01 -7.65
C ASN A 212 16.75 -5.24 -8.59
N LEU A 213 16.16 -4.16 -9.11
CA LEU A 213 14.98 -4.20 -9.98
C LEU A 213 15.20 -4.91 -11.31
N HIS A 214 16.46 -5.00 -11.79
CA HIS A 214 16.78 -5.60 -13.09
C HIS A 214 16.97 -7.11 -12.99
N SER A 215 17.62 -7.59 -11.91
CA SER A 215 17.87 -9.00 -11.67
C SER A 215 16.77 -9.68 -10.85
N LEU A 216 15.94 -8.91 -10.14
CA LEU A 216 14.96 -9.37 -9.15
C LEU A 216 15.58 -10.22 -8.03
N GLN A 217 16.85 -9.92 -7.69
CA GLN A 217 17.60 -10.59 -6.64
C GLN A 217 18.10 -9.57 -5.62
N TRP A 218 18.48 -10.02 -4.43
CA TRP A 218 19.17 -9.19 -3.45
C TRP A 218 20.48 -8.66 -4.05
N ASP A 219 20.72 -7.33 -3.95
CA ASP A 219 21.92 -6.69 -4.50
C ASP A 219 23.08 -6.81 -3.53
N GLN A 220 24.09 -7.63 -3.88
CA GLN A 220 25.22 -7.95 -3.01
C GLN A 220 26.00 -6.69 -2.59
N GLU A 221 26.23 -5.72 -3.50
CA GLU A 221 26.95 -4.49 -3.19
C GLU A 221 26.20 -3.64 -2.14
N ILE A 222 24.88 -3.52 -2.27
CA ILE A 222 24.07 -2.78 -1.30
C ILE A 222 24.07 -3.49 0.06
N LEU A 223 23.99 -4.81 0.07
CA LEU A 223 24.07 -5.61 1.30
C LEU A 223 25.40 -5.41 2.02
N GLU A 224 26.52 -5.40 1.29
CA GLU A 224 27.86 -5.16 1.83
C GLU A 224 27.99 -3.74 2.41
N ILE A 225 27.53 -2.71 1.69
CA ILE A 225 27.53 -1.31 2.16
C ILE A 225 26.72 -1.15 3.45
N MET A 226 25.58 -1.85 3.56
CA MET A 226 24.73 -1.78 4.74
C MET A 226 25.15 -2.74 5.87
N GLY A 227 26.08 -3.66 5.60
CA GLY A 227 26.50 -4.69 6.55
C GLY A 227 25.39 -5.68 6.88
N ILE A 228 24.53 -6.02 5.90
CA ILE A 228 23.40 -6.94 6.06
C ILE A 228 23.77 -8.30 5.47
N PRO A 229 23.86 -9.37 6.29
CA PRO A 229 24.18 -10.70 5.79
C PRO A 229 23.03 -11.30 4.97
N ILE A 230 23.32 -11.80 3.77
CA ILE A 230 22.31 -12.35 2.86
C ILE A 230 21.52 -13.53 3.43
N HIS A 231 22.13 -14.33 4.33
CA HIS A 231 21.50 -15.53 4.89
C HIS A 231 20.32 -15.26 5.84
N ILE A 232 20.14 -14.00 6.28
CA ILE A 232 18.96 -13.64 7.09
C ILE A 232 17.78 -13.23 6.19
N LEU A 233 17.99 -12.99 4.90
CA LEU A 233 16.98 -12.50 3.98
C LEU A 233 16.12 -13.66 3.43
N PRO A 234 14.81 -13.44 3.20
CA PRO A 234 13.94 -14.45 2.62
C PRO A 234 14.27 -14.71 1.14
N GLU A 235 13.85 -15.85 0.63
CA GLU A 235 13.82 -16.11 -0.81
C GLU A 235 12.82 -15.16 -1.49
N ILE A 236 13.22 -14.53 -2.60
CA ILE A 236 12.33 -13.69 -3.40
C ILE A 236 11.55 -14.59 -4.36
N VAL A 237 10.22 -14.51 -4.30
CA VAL A 237 9.30 -15.34 -5.08
C VAL A 237 8.35 -14.47 -5.91
N PRO A 238 7.73 -15.02 -6.99
CA PRO A 238 6.66 -14.32 -7.70
C PRO A 238 5.48 -13.99 -6.80
N SER A 239 4.75 -12.91 -7.10
CA SER A 239 3.56 -12.51 -6.34
C SER A 239 2.42 -13.53 -6.40
N SER A 240 2.39 -14.36 -7.45
CA SER A 240 1.47 -15.47 -7.65
C SER A 240 2.26 -16.68 -8.13
N ASP A 241 2.40 -17.72 -7.31
CA ASP A 241 3.24 -18.87 -7.63
C ASP A 241 2.43 -20.16 -7.71
N LYS A 242 2.50 -20.83 -8.86
CA LYS A 242 1.83 -22.13 -9.07
C LYS A 242 2.36 -23.22 -8.14
N LYS A 243 3.59 -23.09 -7.63
CA LYS A 243 4.14 -23.95 -6.59
C LYS A 243 3.87 -23.28 -5.24
N PRO A 244 2.99 -23.82 -4.38
CA PRO A 244 2.77 -23.28 -3.06
C PRO A 244 4.07 -23.21 -2.25
N TRP A 245 4.27 -22.10 -1.54
CA TRP A 245 5.43 -21.93 -0.66
C TRP A 245 5.32 -22.82 0.59
N GLY A 246 4.09 -23.09 1.03
CA GLY A 246 3.75 -23.98 2.12
C GLY A 246 2.26 -24.25 2.21
N LEU A 247 1.90 -25.16 3.10
CA LEU A 247 0.53 -25.45 3.45
C LEU A 247 0.25 -25.02 4.87
N THR A 248 -0.96 -24.56 5.14
CA THR A 248 -1.37 -24.26 6.52
C THR A 248 -1.41 -25.55 7.35
N PRO A 249 -0.85 -25.57 8.58
CA PRO A 249 -0.85 -26.77 9.42
C PRO A 249 -2.26 -27.11 9.91
N ALA A 250 -2.51 -28.40 10.18
CA ALA A 250 -3.81 -28.89 10.64
C ALA A 250 -4.20 -28.33 12.02
N ASP A 251 -3.22 -28.00 12.87
CA ASP A 251 -3.38 -27.37 14.17
C ASP A 251 -3.39 -25.82 14.12
N GLY A 252 -3.31 -25.25 12.91
CA GLY A 252 -3.31 -23.81 12.67
C GLY A 252 -4.71 -23.17 12.66
N PRO A 253 -4.78 -21.84 12.39
CA PRO A 253 -6.04 -21.10 12.41
C PRO A 253 -7.04 -21.51 11.32
N VAL A 254 -6.56 -22.06 10.21
CA VAL A 254 -7.38 -22.55 9.08
C VAL A 254 -7.85 -23.98 9.32
N ASN A 255 -7.10 -24.74 10.12
CA ASN A 255 -7.37 -26.12 10.47
C ASN A 255 -7.50 -27.07 9.24
N ALA A 256 -6.72 -26.82 8.20
CA ALA A 256 -6.66 -27.60 6.97
C ALA A 256 -5.37 -27.27 6.18
N GLY A 257 -4.87 -28.21 5.39
CA GLY A 257 -3.70 -28.01 4.53
C GLY A 257 -4.00 -27.13 3.31
N VAL A 258 -4.24 -25.84 3.52
CA VAL A 258 -4.57 -24.88 2.46
C VAL A 258 -3.28 -24.27 1.91
N PRO A 259 -3.10 -24.22 0.57
CA PRO A 259 -1.94 -23.60 -0.06
C PRO A 259 -1.80 -22.10 0.27
N VAL A 260 -0.58 -21.66 0.59
CA VAL A 260 -0.18 -20.25 0.65
C VAL A 260 0.72 -20.00 -0.56
N CYS A 261 0.25 -19.22 -1.54
CA CYS A 261 0.86 -19.11 -2.85
C CYS A 261 0.64 -17.77 -3.56
N GLY A 262 0.14 -16.77 -2.84
CA GLY A 262 -0.04 -15.41 -3.32
C GLY A 262 0.35 -14.40 -2.24
N ALA A 263 1.21 -13.45 -2.57
CA ALA A 263 1.54 -12.32 -1.72
C ALA A 263 1.80 -11.07 -2.57
N VAL A 264 1.28 -9.93 -2.14
CA VAL A 264 1.42 -8.66 -2.86
C VAL A 264 1.36 -7.51 -1.85
N GLY A 265 2.31 -6.58 -1.89
CA GLY A 265 2.25 -5.37 -1.06
C GLY A 265 0.94 -4.61 -1.25
N ASP A 266 0.44 -3.94 -0.21
CA ASP A 266 -0.91 -3.37 -0.15
C ASP A 266 -1.30 -2.49 -1.35
N GLN A 267 -0.42 -1.62 -1.78
CA GLN A 267 -0.69 -0.71 -2.89
C GLN A 267 -0.68 -1.42 -4.24
N GLN A 268 0.22 -2.38 -4.41
CA GLN A 268 0.28 -3.25 -5.58
C GLN A 268 -0.91 -4.22 -5.62
N ALA A 269 -1.33 -4.74 -4.47
CA ALA A 269 -2.52 -5.56 -4.35
C ALA A 269 -3.77 -4.77 -4.78
N ALA A 270 -3.90 -3.51 -4.36
CA ALA A 270 -4.98 -2.65 -4.85
C ALA A 270 -4.92 -2.44 -6.37
N LEU A 271 -3.73 -2.32 -6.97
CA LEU A 271 -3.58 -2.24 -8.44
C LEU A 271 -4.11 -3.53 -9.13
N VAL A 272 -3.75 -4.70 -8.59
CA VAL A 272 -4.24 -6.00 -9.08
C VAL A 272 -5.74 -6.14 -8.87
N GLY A 273 -6.26 -5.79 -7.69
CA GLY A 273 -7.69 -5.81 -7.37
C GLY A 273 -8.53 -4.86 -8.24
N GLN A 274 -7.95 -3.73 -8.63
CA GLN A 274 -8.51 -2.80 -9.61
C GLN A 274 -8.33 -3.28 -11.05
N THR A 275 -7.71 -4.44 -11.28
CA THR A 275 -7.45 -5.00 -12.61
C THR A 275 -6.71 -4.02 -13.55
N CYS A 276 -5.71 -3.32 -13.03
CA CYS A 276 -4.85 -2.43 -13.82
C CYS A 276 -3.71 -3.23 -14.45
N PHE A 277 -4.02 -4.07 -15.45
CA PHE A 277 -3.09 -5.03 -16.04
C PHE A 277 -2.38 -4.52 -17.29
N GLU A 278 -2.93 -3.47 -17.94
CA GLU A 278 -2.35 -2.89 -19.14
C GLU A 278 -1.49 -1.67 -18.83
N VAL A 279 -0.51 -1.42 -19.71
CA VAL A 279 0.31 -0.20 -19.64
C VAL A 279 -0.57 1.04 -19.72
N GLY A 280 -0.37 1.97 -18.79
CA GLY A 280 -1.17 3.20 -18.70
C GLY A 280 -2.44 3.09 -17.85
N GLU A 281 -2.78 1.89 -17.36
CA GLU A 281 -3.83 1.76 -16.34
C GLU A 281 -3.27 2.13 -14.97
N ALA A 282 -4.05 2.90 -14.21
CA ALA A 282 -3.65 3.41 -12.91
C ALA A 282 -4.77 3.28 -11.87
N LYS A 283 -4.35 3.13 -10.63
CA LYS A 283 -5.23 3.23 -9.47
C LYS A 283 -4.72 4.28 -8.48
N SER A 284 -5.63 4.85 -7.71
CA SER A 284 -5.28 5.72 -6.59
C SER A 284 -6.13 5.39 -5.38
N THR A 285 -5.46 5.08 -4.26
CA THR A 285 -6.13 4.79 -2.98
C THR A 285 -6.14 6.05 -2.13
N TYR A 286 -7.33 6.57 -1.83
CA TYR A 286 -7.55 7.78 -1.03
C TYR A 286 -7.91 7.41 0.42
N GLY A 287 -6.89 7.33 1.27
CA GLY A 287 -6.97 7.14 2.71
C GLY A 287 -6.48 8.36 3.50
N THR A 288 -5.77 8.14 4.59
CA THR A 288 -5.08 9.18 5.37
C THR A 288 -4.08 9.95 4.48
N GLY A 289 -3.27 9.22 3.71
CA GLY A 289 -2.55 9.69 2.53
C GLY A 289 -3.20 9.17 1.25
N CYS A 290 -2.56 9.43 0.12
CA CYS A 290 -2.97 8.90 -1.17
C CYS A 290 -1.78 8.25 -1.87
N PHE A 291 -2.03 7.09 -2.49
CA PHE A 291 -1.00 6.32 -3.20
C PHE A 291 -1.51 6.00 -4.60
N LEU A 292 -0.85 6.61 -5.58
CA LEU A 292 -1.15 6.41 -7.00
C LEU A 292 -0.10 5.51 -7.63
N LEU A 293 -0.53 4.43 -8.28
CA LEU A 293 0.30 3.51 -9.04
C LEU A 293 -0.13 3.47 -10.50
N LEU A 294 0.84 3.61 -11.40
CA LEU A 294 0.68 3.53 -12.85
C LEU A 294 1.44 2.31 -13.37
N ASN A 295 0.76 1.38 -14.04
CA ASN A 295 1.39 0.25 -14.73
C ASN A 295 2.25 0.75 -15.90
N THR A 296 3.55 0.45 -15.88
CA THR A 296 4.53 0.84 -16.92
C THR A 296 5.00 -0.33 -17.79
N GLY A 297 4.48 -1.56 -17.55
CA GLY A 297 4.80 -2.75 -18.33
C GLY A 297 6.01 -3.52 -17.82
N THR A 298 6.72 -4.19 -18.74
CA THR A 298 7.75 -5.18 -18.39
C THR A 298 9.15 -4.61 -18.21
N LYS A 299 9.32 -3.30 -18.26
CA LYS A 299 10.63 -2.64 -18.06
C LYS A 299 10.52 -1.58 -16.96
N PRO A 300 11.52 -1.49 -16.08
CA PRO A 300 11.55 -0.42 -15.08
C PRO A 300 11.71 0.94 -15.75
N THR A 301 10.89 1.90 -15.37
CA THR A 301 10.98 3.30 -15.81
C THR A 301 11.81 4.08 -14.79
N ALA A 302 12.95 4.62 -15.19
CA ALA A 302 13.75 5.47 -14.31
C ALA A 302 13.01 6.78 -14.02
N SER A 303 12.97 7.19 -12.74
CA SER A 303 12.35 8.44 -12.34
C SER A 303 13.39 9.53 -12.08
N THR A 304 13.19 10.69 -12.71
CA THR A 304 13.96 11.93 -12.51
C THR A 304 13.15 13.02 -11.79
N HIS A 305 11.83 12.81 -11.62
CA HIS A 305 10.93 13.72 -10.90
C HIS A 305 10.56 13.21 -9.51
N GLY A 306 11.38 12.30 -8.96
CA GLY A 306 11.22 11.84 -7.59
C GLY A 306 10.11 10.80 -7.36
N LEU A 307 9.53 10.21 -8.41
CA LEU A 307 8.63 9.08 -8.27
C LEU A 307 9.43 7.82 -7.86
N ILE A 308 8.72 6.84 -7.35
CA ILE A 308 9.29 5.54 -7.01
C ILE A 308 9.05 4.59 -8.16
N THR A 309 10.11 3.92 -8.65
CA THR A 309 9.99 2.78 -9.56
C THR A 309 9.97 1.50 -8.73
N THR A 310 8.94 0.67 -8.92
CA THR A 310 8.76 -0.55 -8.14
C THR A 310 8.08 -1.64 -8.99
N LEU A 311 7.93 -2.83 -8.43
CA LEU A 311 7.18 -3.91 -9.08
C LEU A 311 5.68 -3.72 -8.84
N ALA A 312 4.87 -3.94 -9.88
CA ALA A 312 3.42 -4.04 -9.77
C ALA A 312 2.98 -5.44 -9.33
N TYR A 313 3.50 -6.46 -9.98
CA TYR A 313 3.33 -7.90 -9.65
C TYR A 313 4.21 -8.76 -10.55
N GLN A 314 4.35 -10.03 -10.18
CA GLN A 314 4.90 -11.08 -11.05
C GLN A 314 4.06 -12.34 -10.94
N LEU A 315 3.63 -12.88 -12.06
CA LEU A 315 2.99 -14.19 -12.13
C LEU A 315 4.05 -15.27 -12.39
N SER A 316 3.84 -16.47 -11.87
CA SER A 316 4.76 -17.61 -12.05
C SER A 316 5.11 -17.85 -13.51
N ASN A 317 6.40 -17.91 -13.81
CA ASN A 317 6.94 -18.10 -15.17
C ASN A 317 6.58 -16.98 -16.19
N GLN A 318 6.27 -15.78 -15.71
CA GLN A 318 6.04 -14.61 -16.56
C GLN A 318 7.01 -13.47 -16.23
N PRO A 319 7.27 -12.56 -17.17
CA PRO A 319 8.02 -11.35 -16.88
C PRO A 319 7.36 -10.56 -15.74
N ALA A 320 8.16 -9.92 -14.91
CA ALA A 320 7.66 -9.00 -13.90
C ALA A 320 7.04 -7.76 -14.56
N ILE A 321 5.98 -7.23 -13.94
CA ILE A 321 5.34 -5.99 -14.34
C ILE A 321 5.79 -4.90 -13.36
N TYR A 322 6.19 -3.76 -13.91
CA TYR A 322 6.66 -2.59 -13.16
C TYR A 322 5.59 -1.52 -13.07
N CYS A 323 5.73 -0.65 -12.09
CA CYS A 323 4.91 0.54 -11.96
C CYS A 323 5.71 1.73 -11.43
N LEU A 324 5.24 2.93 -11.74
CA LEU A 324 5.59 4.15 -11.04
C LEU A 324 4.63 4.38 -9.89
N GLU A 325 5.17 4.75 -8.73
CA GLU A 325 4.38 5.11 -7.54
C GLU A 325 4.64 6.56 -7.17
N GLY A 326 3.56 7.31 -6.96
CA GLY A 326 3.58 8.62 -6.34
C GLY A 326 2.75 8.64 -5.07
N SER A 327 3.29 9.22 -4.01
CA SER A 327 2.67 9.25 -2.69
C SER A 327 2.34 10.69 -2.29
N ILE A 328 1.12 10.88 -1.79
CA ILE A 328 0.65 12.11 -1.16
C ILE A 328 0.51 11.81 0.33
N ALA A 329 1.32 12.48 1.16
CA ALA A 329 1.34 12.20 2.60
C ALA A 329 0.03 12.61 3.29
N ILE A 330 -0.52 13.75 2.88
CA ILE A 330 -1.64 14.41 3.54
C ILE A 330 -2.81 14.52 2.55
N ALA A 331 -3.72 13.54 2.64
CA ALA A 331 -4.98 13.50 1.89
C ALA A 331 -6.18 13.57 2.87
N GLY A 332 -6.72 12.44 3.29
CA GLY A 332 -7.78 12.40 4.29
C GLY A 332 -7.36 12.96 5.66
N ALA A 333 -6.06 12.93 5.97
CA ALA A 333 -5.50 13.58 7.15
C ALA A 333 -5.80 15.10 7.18
N LEU A 334 -5.89 15.76 6.02
CA LEU A 334 -6.25 17.17 5.94
C LEU A 334 -7.71 17.42 6.37
N VAL A 335 -8.61 16.52 5.99
CA VAL A 335 -10.02 16.55 6.41
C VAL A 335 -10.13 16.29 7.92
N GLN A 336 -9.35 15.33 8.44
CA GLN A 336 -9.29 15.06 9.88
C GLN A 336 -8.75 16.27 10.65
N TRP A 337 -7.72 16.95 10.12
CA TRP A 337 -7.18 18.16 10.72
C TRP A 337 -8.21 19.30 10.80
N LEU A 338 -9.06 19.48 9.76
CA LEU A 338 -10.20 20.41 9.81
C LEU A 338 -11.19 20.06 10.92
N ARG A 339 -11.45 18.77 11.14
CA ARG A 339 -12.33 18.28 12.18
C ARG A 339 -11.73 18.45 13.57
N ASP A 340 -10.52 17.92 13.76
CA ASP A 340 -9.95 17.72 15.10
C ASP A 340 -9.25 18.98 15.64
N ASN A 341 -8.60 19.76 14.75
CA ASN A 341 -7.83 20.93 15.14
C ASN A 341 -8.61 22.26 14.98
N LEU A 342 -9.46 22.37 13.95
CA LEU A 342 -10.24 23.59 13.71
C LEU A 342 -11.71 23.48 14.15
N GLY A 343 -12.23 22.28 14.37
CA GLY A 343 -13.62 22.08 14.79
C GLY A 343 -14.66 22.57 13.77
N LEU A 344 -14.30 22.63 12.48
CA LEU A 344 -15.18 23.14 11.43
C LEU A 344 -16.27 22.14 11.00
N ILE A 345 -16.02 20.86 11.24
CA ILE A 345 -16.93 19.73 11.02
C ILE A 345 -16.84 18.79 12.21
N LYS A 346 -17.89 18.00 12.47
CA LYS A 346 -17.91 16.98 13.54
C LYS A 346 -17.48 15.60 13.03
N GLU A 347 -17.82 15.30 11.78
CA GLU A 347 -17.48 14.05 11.11
C GLU A 347 -16.88 14.35 9.74
N SER A 348 -15.93 13.53 9.28
CA SER A 348 -15.22 13.76 8.00
C SER A 348 -16.17 13.80 6.80
N ARG A 349 -17.30 13.07 6.84
CA ARG A 349 -18.31 13.09 5.77
C ARG A 349 -19.04 14.44 5.60
N GLU A 350 -19.04 15.29 6.63
CA GLU A 350 -19.72 16.59 6.58
C GLU A 350 -18.98 17.62 5.72
N ILE A 351 -17.70 17.36 5.37
CA ILE A 351 -16.90 18.29 4.59
C ILE A 351 -17.52 18.57 3.21
N GLU A 352 -18.12 17.57 2.58
CA GLU A 352 -18.76 17.72 1.26
C GLU A 352 -19.90 18.73 1.33
N ALA A 353 -20.83 18.55 2.28
CA ALA A 353 -21.95 19.45 2.46
C ALA A 353 -21.49 20.88 2.81
N LEU A 354 -20.42 21.02 3.63
CA LEU A 354 -19.86 22.32 3.95
C LEU A 354 -19.22 22.98 2.72
N ALA A 355 -18.48 22.23 1.90
CA ALA A 355 -17.86 22.73 0.67
C ALA A 355 -18.89 23.12 -0.40
N GLN A 356 -20.05 22.47 -0.42
CA GLN A 356 -21.18 22.76 -1.33
C GLN A 356 -21.96 24.02 -0.96
N THR A 357 -21.69 24.66 0.20
CA THR A 357 -22.31 25.95 0.56
C THR A 357 -21.76 27.12 -0.25
N VAL A 358 -20.72 26.90 -1.06
CA VAL A 358 -20.07 27.87 -1.94
C VAL A 358 -19.87 27.28 -3.33
N GLU A 359 -19.82 28.13 -4.35
CA GLU A 359 -19.68 27.72 -5.76
C GLU A 359 -18.23 27.31 -6.10
N ASP A 360 -17.24 28.00 -5.52
CA ASP A 360 -15.81 27.78 -5.77
C ASP A 360 -14.99 27.93 -4.47
N ASN A 361 -13.67 27.93 -4.58
CA ASN A 361 -12.76 28.07 -3.45
C ASN A 361 -12.53 29.54 -3.01
N GLY A 362 -13.22 30.52 -3.55
CA GLY A 362 -13.06 31.93 -3.22
C GLY A 362 -11.67 32.49 -3.54
N GLY A 363 -10.91 31.84 -4.40
CA GLY A 363 -9.54 32.20 -4.78
C GLY A 363 -8.47 31.75 -3.77
N ILE A 364 -8.81 30.96 -2.75
CA ILE A 364 -7.84 30.43 -1.79
C ILE A 364 -7.33 29.04 -2.20
N TYR A 365 -6.10 28.77 -1.81
CA TYR A 365 -5.47 27.46 -1.97
C TYR A 365 -4.91 27.00 -0.64
N PHE A 366 -5.17 25.73 -0.29
CA PHE A 366 -4.58 25.09 0.89
C PHE A 366 -3.49 24.13 0.45
N VAL A 367 -2.24 24.38 0.79
CA VAL A 367 -1.11 23.49 0.55
C VAL A 367 -0.79 22.71 1.83
N PRO A 368 -1.07 21.40 1.91
CA PRO A 368 -0.97 20.64 3.17
C PRO A 368 0.43 20.07 3.42
N ALA A 369 1.47 20.90 3.33
CA ALA A 369 2.85 20.50 3.56
C ALA A 369 3.18 20.38 5.06
N PHE A 370 2.40 19.63 5.85
CA PHE A 370 2.55 19.53 7.30
C PHE A 370 3.91 18.97 7.73
N SER A 371 4.48 18.07 6.93
CA SER A 371 5.80 17.47 7.15
C SER A 371 6.71 17.64 5.92
N GLY A 372 6.53 18.73 5.18
CA GLY A 372 7.15 18.94 3.88
C GLY A 372 6.29 18.45 2.72
N LEU A 373 6.83 18.55 1.51
CA LEU A 373 6.23 18.06 0.28
C LEU A 373 7.00 16.83 -0.23
N PHE A 374 6.26 15.79 -0.63
CA PHE A 374 6.81 14.61 -1.30
C PHE A 374 6.90 14.81 -2.82
N ALA A 375 6.90 13.71 -3.57
CA ALA A 375 6.91 13.77 -5.03
C ALA A 375 5.84 14.73 -5.57
N PRO A 376 6.16 15.49 -6.63
CA PRO A 376 7.45 15.58 -7.31
C PRO A 376 8.43 16.60 -6.70
N TYR A 377 8.07 17.28 -5.63
CA TYR A 377 8.80 18.45 -5.10
C TYR A 377 9.98 18.09 -4.19
N TRP A 378 9.84 17.06 -3.33
CA TRP A 378 10.85 16.63 -2.33
C TRP A 378 11.43 17.79 -1.49
N ARG A 379 10.54 18.61 -0.92
CA ARG A 379 10.87 19.80 -0.12
C ARG A 379 10.57 19.54 1.35
N SER A 380 11.58 19.12 2.11
CA SER A 380 11.50 18.92 3.57
C SER A 380 11.38 20.24 4.34
N ASP A 381 11.83 21.33 3.74
CA ASP A 381 11.78 22.71 4.27
C ASP A 381 10.41 23.38 4.12
N ALA A 382 9.52 22.84 3.26
CA ALA A 382 8.18 23.38 3.09
C ALA A 382 7.29 23.13 4.32
N ARG A 383 6.37 24.06 4.58
CA ARG A 383 5.29 23.90 5.58
C ARG A 383 3.95 24.29 4.99
N GLY A 384 2.87 23.74 5.60
CA GLY A 384 1.50 24.01 5.16
C GLY A 384 1.16 25.49 5.14
N ALA A 385 0.43 25.92 4.10
CA ALA A 385 0.00 27.31 3.95
C ALA A 385 -1.41 27.40 3.36
N ILE A 386 -2.13 28.46 3.77
CA ILE A 386 -3.37 28.90 3.14
C ILE A 386 -3.07 30.25 2.52
N VAL A 387 -3.20 30.36 1.20
CA VAL A 387 -2.90 31.60 0.46
C VAL A 387 -4.12 32.10 -0.30
N GLY A 388 -4.17 33.42 -0.60
CA GLY A 388 -5.27 34.03 -1.36
C GLY A 388 -6.43 34.50 -0.49
N LEU A 389 -6.28 34.58 0.83
CA LEU A 389 -7.34 35.03 1.77
C LEU A 389 -7.79 36.45 1.48
N THR A 390 -9.10 36.64 1.42
CA THR A 390 -9.78 37.94 1.39
C THR A 390 -10.94 37.96 2.39
N ARG A 391 -11.56 39.11 2.61
CA ARG A 391 -12.74 39.21 3.52
C ARG A 391 -13.98 38.46 3.01
N TYR A 392 -13.98 38.03 1.76
CA TYR A 392 -15.05 37.20 1.14
C TYR A 392 -15.02 35.75 1.62
N VAL A 393 -13.83 35.26 1.99
CA VAL A 393 -13.61 33.84 2.31
C VAL A 393 -14.31 33.47 3.62
N ASN A 394 -15.01 32.33 3.59
CA ASN A 394 -15.68 31.75 4.76
C ASN A 394 -15.30 30.25 4.91
N LYS A 395 -15.88 29.57 5.89
CA LYS A 395 -15.61 28.15 6.19
C LYS A 395 -15.92 27.20 5.01
N GLY A 396 -16.90 27.52 4.17
CA GLY A 396 -17.23 26.73 2.98
C GLY A 396 -16.10 26.76 1.95
N HIS A 397 -15.53 27.95 1.69
CA HIS A 397 -14.37 28.11 0.80
C HIS A 397 -13.15 27.35 1.32
N LEU A 398 -12.93 27.35 2.65
CA LEU A 398 -11.84 26.59 3.26
C LEU A 398 -12.04 25.07 3.08
N ALA A 399 -13.25 24.55 3.33
CA ALA A 399 -13.59 23.16 3.11
C ALA A 399 -13.42 22.76 1.62
N ARG A 400 -13.82 23.66 0.70
CA ARG A 400 -13.64 23.49 -0.74
C ARG A 400 -12.16 23.39 -1.11
N ALA A 401 -11.34 24.33 -0.64
CA ALA A 401 -9.89 24.34 -0.90
C ALA A 401 -9.19 23.08 -0.36
N VAL A 402 -9.65 22.52 0.75
CA VAL A 402 -9.15 21.26 1.32
C VAL A 402 -9.46 20.07 0.40
N LEU A 403 -10.66 19.97 -0.15
CA LEU A 403 -10.99 18.93 -1.12
C LEU A 403 -10.18 19.11 -2.41
N GLU A 404 -10.13 20.32 -2.96
CA GLU A 404 -9.39 20.65 -4.18
C GLU A 404 -7.89 20.39 -4.07
N ALA A 405 -7.28 20.59 -2.89
CA ALA A 405 -5.88 20.31 -2.63
C ALA A 405 -5.53 18.82 -2.93
N ASN A 406 -6.43 17.89 -2.63
CA ASN A 406 -6.22 16.47 -2.93
C ASN A 406 -6.14 16.20 -4.44
N ALA A 407 -7.01 16.84 -5.22
CA ALA A 407 -7.01 16.70 -6.67
C ALA A 407 -5.78 17.36 -7.30
N TYR A 408 -5.37 18.53 -6.84
CA TYR A 408 -4.17 19.21 -7.35
C TYR A 408 -2.89 18.44 -7.05
N GLN A 409 -2.71 17.91 -5.83
CA GLN A 409 -1.58 17.05 -5.51
C GLN A 409 -1.56 15.79 -6.39
N THR A 410 -2.74 15.19 -6.65
CA THR A 410 -2.84 14.05 -7.56
C THR A 410 -2.42 14.44 -8.98
N ARG A 411 -2.79 15.62 -9.46
CA ARG A 411 -2.38 16.12 -10.77
C ARG A 411 -0.87 16.32 -10.85
N ASP A 412 -0.22 16.87 -9.82
CA ASP A 412 1.24 17.01 -9.76
C ASP A 412 1.94 15.67 -10.01
N ILE A 413 1.44 14.59 -9.36
CA ILE A 413 1.97 13.24 -9.52
C ILE A 413 1.68 12.69 -10.92
N VAL A 414 0.45 12.84 -11.43
CA VAL A 414 0.07 12.34 -12.77
C VAL A 414 0.87 13.04 -13.86
N GLU A 415 1.11 14.35 -13.76
CA GLU A 415 1.95 15.06 -14.72
C GLU A 415 3.39 14.51 -14.72
N ALA A 416 3.98 14.26 -13.55
CA ALA A 416 5.29 13.63 -13.45
C ALA A 416 5.29 12.21 -14.04
N MET A 417 4.28 11.38 -13.74
CA MET A 417 4.16 10.02 -14.29
C MET A 417 4.04 10.01 -15.81
N ASN A 418 3.21 10.89 -16.38
CA ASN A 418 3.05 11.01 -17.83
C ASN A 418 4.36 11.42 -18.53
N GLN A 419 5.12 12.34 -17.92
CA GLN A 419 6.42 12.79 -18.45
C GLN A 419 7.46 11.68 -18.43
N GLU A 420 7.55 10.92 -17.34
CA GLU A 420 8.58 9.88 -17.16
C GLU A 420 8.26 8.58 -17.91
N SER A 421 7.02 8.14 -17.89
CA SER A 421 6.62 6.91 -18.58
C SER A 421 6.43 7.09 -20.09
N GLY A 422 6.24 8.31 -20.55
CA GLY A 422 5.80 8.60 -21.92
C GLY A 422 4.37 8.13 -22.22
N VAL A 423 3.64 7.67 -21.20
CA VAL A 423 2.28 7.13 -21.30
C VAL A 423 1.32 8.12 -20.66
N LYS A 424 0.37 8.61 -21.45
CA LYS A 424 -0.68 9.50 -20.92
C LYS A 424 -1.73 8.67 -20.17
N LEU A 425 -2.04 9.08 -18.94
CA LEU A 425 -3.14 8.52 -18.16
C LEU A 425 -4.45 8.67 -18.97
N SER A 426 -5.20 7.59 -19.16
CA SER A 426 -6.46 7.59 -19.90
C SER A 426 -7.69 7.55 -19.00
N LYS A 427 -7.56 6.98 -17.81
CA LYS A 427 -8.58 6.88 -16.74
C LYS A 427 -7.90 6.60 -15.42
N LEU A 428 -8.56 6.99 -14.32
CA LEU A 428 -8.07 6.70 -12.97
C LEU A 428 -9.11 5.87 -12.21
N LYS A 429 -8.73 4.67 -11.79
CA LYS A 429 -9.54 3.86 -10.88
C LYS A 429 -9.24 4.26 -9.45
N VAL A 430 -10.27 4.45 -8.62
CA VAL A 430 -10.11 4.98 -7.26
C VAL A 430 -10.74 4.06 -6.21
N ASP A 431 -10.12 3.99 -5.03
CA ASP A 431 -10.63 3.29 -3.86
C ASP A 431 -10.22 4.01 -2.55
N GLY A 432 -10.58 3.45 -1.41
CA GLY A 432 -10.35 4.04 -0.09
C GLY A 432 -11.52 4.88 0.42
N GLY A 433 -11.41 5.37 1.65
CA GLY A 433 -12.54 5.99 2.35
C GLY A 433 -13.05 7.32 1.78
N MET A 434 -12.21 8.07 1.07
CA MET A 434 -12.59 9.39 0.54
C MET A 434 -13.34 9.33 -0.80
N VAL A 435 -13.39 8.17 -1.47
CA VAL A 435 -14.00 8.05 -2.81
C VAL A 435 -15.54 8.12 -2.80
N TYR A 436 -16.13 8.20 -1.62
CA TYR A 436 -17.57 8.45 -1.46
C TYR A 436 -17.93 9.94 -1.47
N ASN A 437 -16.93 10.84 -1.45
CA ASN A 437 -17.12 12.27 -1.62
C ASN A 437 -17.21 12.60 -3.12
N ASN A 438 -18.43 12.81 -3.60
CA ASN A 438 -18.70 13.03 -5.03
C ASN A 438 -18.13 14.35 -5.54
N LEU A 439 -18.11 15.40 -4.69
CA LEU A 439 -17.55 16.69 -5.04
C LEU A 439 -16.04 16.58 -5.29
N LEU A 440 -15.32 15.87 -4.42
CA LEU A 440 -13.90 15.60 -4.60
C LEU A 440 -13.64 14.79 -5.88
N MET A 441 -14.40 13.71 -6.10
CA MET A 441 -14.19 12.82 -7.25
C MET A 441 -14.51 13.51 -8.59
N GLN A 442 -15.55 14.33 -8.65
CA GLN A 442 -15.83 15.15 -9.84
C GLN A 442 -14.71 16.16 -10.07
N PHE A 443 -14.29 16.89 -9.03
CA PHE A 443 -13.20 17.85 -9.16
C PHE A 443 -11.86 17.18 -9.55
N LEU A 444 -11.63 15.96 -9.10
CA LEU A 444 -10.49 15.14 -9.51
C LEU A 444 -10.54 14.81 -11.01
N ALA A 445 -11.70 14.34 -11.51
CA ALA A 445 -11.89 14.07 -12.95
C ALA A 445 -11.67 15.36 -13.78
N ASP A 446 -12.24 16.47 -13.34
CA ASP A 446 -12.09 17.78 -13.96
C ASP A 446 -10.64 18.26 -13.99
N THR A 447 -9.91 18.09 -12.88
CA THR A 447 -8.52 18.52 -12.72
C THR A 447 -7.56 17.69 -13.57
N LEU A 448 -7.78 16.37 -13.65
CA LEU A 448 -6.94 15.43 -14.41
C LEU A 448 -7.29 15.37 -15.90
N ASP A 449 -8.48 15.81 -16.30
CA ASP A 449 -9.02 15.68 -17.66
C ASP A 449 -9.18 14.22 -18.12
N VAL A 450 -9.50 13.32 -17.17
CA VAL A 450 -9.75 11.90 -17.45
C VAL A 450 -10.91 11.38 -16.60
N PRO A 451 -11.61 10.32 -17.02
CA PRO A 451 -12.62 9.67 -16.18
C PRO A 451 -12.00 9.13 -14.88
N VAL A 452 -12.71 9.37 -13.78
CA VAL A 452 -12.41 8.78 -12.46
C VAL A 452 -13.47 7.75 -12.15
N ILE A 453 -13.06 6.52 -11.81
CA ILE A 453 -13.96 5.36 -11.74
C ILE A 453 -13.85 4.68 -10.39
N ARG A 454 -14.98 4.55 -9.67
CA ARG A 454 -15.10 3.77 -8.44
C ARG A 454 -15.65 2.38 -8.74
N PRO A 455 -15.01 1.29 -8.25
CA PRO A 455 -15.53 -0.06 -8.41
C PRO A 455 -16.64 -0.37 -7.40
N LYS A 456 -17.49 -1.36 -7.72
CA LYS A 456 -18.50 -1.88 -6.77
C LYS A 456 -17.88 -2.51 -5.53
N ILE A 457 -16.73 -3.18 -5.68
CA ILE A 457 -15.98 -3.77 -4.56
C ILE A 457 -14.83 -2.84 -4.23
N THR A 458 -14.93 -2.13 -3.13
CA THR A 458 -13.93 -1.15 -2.68
C THR A 458 -12.81 -1.76 -1.84
N GLU A 459 -12.95 -3.02 -1.38
CA GLU A 459 -11.90 -3.80 -0.70
C GLU A 459 -10.89 -4.38 -1.72
N THR A 460 -10.37 -3.52 -2.58
CA THR A 460 -9.52 -3.88 -3.73
C THR A 460 -8.17 -4.45 -3.31
N THR A 461 -7.63 -4.02 -2.18
CA THR A 461 -6.37 -4.51 -1.60
C THR A 461 -6.46 -6.01 -1.26
N ALA A 462 -7.43 -6.41 -0.46
CA ALA A 462 -7.64 -7.81 -0.11
C ALA A 462 -8.04 -8.65 -1.34
N LEU A 463 -8.84 -8.08 -2.26
CA LEU A 463 -9.23 -8.74 -3.50
C LEU A 463 -8.02 -9.02 -4.39
N GLY A 464 -7.05 -8.11 -4.47
CA GLY A 464 -5.80 -8.31 -5.21
C GLY A 464 -4.96 -9.48 -4.68
N ALA A 465 -4.85 -9.62 -3.36
CA ALA A 465 -4.21 -10.76 -2.74
C ALA A 465 -4.96 -12.08 -3.03
N ALA A 466 -6.30 -12.04 -2.98
CA ALA A 466 -7.14 -13.18 -3.38
C ALA A 466 -6.90 -13.56 -4.85
N TYR A 467 -6.80 -12.57 -5.74
CA TYR A 467 -6.54 -12.79 -7.16
C TYR A 467 -5.17 -13.44 -7.39
N ALA A 468 -4.12 -12.98 -6.71
CA ALA A 468 -2.80 -13.59 -6.79
C ALA A 468 -2.83 -15.07 -6.40
N ALA A 469 -3.39 -15.40 -5.24
CA ALA A 469 -3.51 -16.79 -4.79
C ALA A 469 -4.46 -17.62 -5.66
N GLY A 470 -5.56 -17.05 -6.10
CA GLY A 470 -6.55 -17.73 -6.94
C GLY A 470 -6.03 -18.09 -8.34
N LEU A 471 -5.22 -17.22 -8.96
CA LEU A 471 -4.52 -17.51 -10.21
C LEU A 471 -3.52 -18.65 -10.04
N ALA A 472 -2.78 -18.65 -8.94
CA ALA A 472 -1.78 -19.67 -8.63
C ALA A 472 -2.36 -21.10 -8.65
N VAL A 473 -3.56 -21.28 -8.07
CA VAL A 473 -4.22 -22.59 -7.96
C VAL A 473 -5.27 -22.84 -9.05
N GLY A 474 -5.40 -21.95 -10.04
CA GLY A 474 -6.39 -22.10 -11.11
C GLY A 474 -7.85 -21.90 -10.66
N PHE A 475 -8.06 -21.25 -9.52
CA PHE A 475 -9.40 -20.83 -9.11
C PHE A 475 -9.97 -19.81 -10.09
N TRP A 476 -9.17 -18.86 -10.56
CA TRP A 476 -9.40 -18.08 -11.77
C TRP A 476 -8.39 -18.49 -12.83
N SER A 477 -8.81 -18.56 -14.10
CA SER A 477 -7.99 -19.10 -15.19
C SER A 477 -6.87 -18.13 -15.60
N ASP A 478 -7.18 -16.83 -15.64
CA ASP A 478 -6.34 -15.80 -16.24
C ASP A 478 -6.78 -14.38 -15.81
N LEU A 479 -6.02 -13.37 -16.24
CA LEU A 479 -6.28 -11.97 -15.97
C LEU A 479 -7.60 -11.48 -16.60
N GLU A 480 -8.01 -12.03 -17.74
CA GLU A 480 -9.27 -11.67 -18.40
C GLU A 480 -10.49 -12.11 -17.58
N GLN A 481 -10.40 -13.25 -16.91
CA GLN A 481 -11.46 -13.66 -15.98
C GLN A 481 -11.54 -12.70 -14.77
N LEU A 482 -10.40 -12.20 -14.29
CA LEU A 482 -10.39 -11.20 -13.21
C LEU A 482 -11.01 -9.88 -13.67
N ARG A 483 -10.72 -9.43 -14.90
CA ARG A 483 -11.35 -8.23 -15.47
C ARG A 483 -12.89 -8.35 -15.53
N LYS A 484 -13.43 -9.53 -15.82
CA LYS A 484 -14.87 -9.78 -15.83
C LYS A 484 -15.52 -9.73 -14.44
N ASN A 485 -14.75 -9.96 -13.37
CA ASN A 485 -15.22 -9.81 -12.00
C ASN A 485 -15.26 -8.34 -11.56
N TRP A 486 -14.45 -7.48 -12.21
CA TRP A 486 -14.42 -6.05 -11.89
C TRP A 486 -15.65 -5.38 -12.47
N ALA A 487 -16.40 -4.67 -11.65
CA ALA A 487 -17.59 -3.95 -12.06
C ALA A 487 -17.53 -2.50 -11.56
N GLU A 488 -17.87 -1.59 -12.43
CA GLU A 488 -18.01 -0.17 -12.14
C GLU A 488 -19.22 0.09 -11.22
N ASP A 489 -19.04 0.92 -10.20
CA ASP A 489 -20.10 1.49 -9.39
C ASP A 489 -20.50 2.86 -9.92
N TYR A 490 -19.51 3.75 -10.10
CA TYR A 490 -19.75 5.10 -10.59
C TYR A 490 -18.54 5.65 -11.37
N THR A 491 -18.82 6.43 -12.41
CA THR A 491 -17.82 7.16 -13.20
C THR A 491 -18.11 8.65 -13.22
N TRP A 492 -17.13 9.46 -12.81
CA TRP A 492 -17.11 10.91 -12.95
C TRP A 492 -16.34 11.26 -14.23
N SER A 493 -17.03 11.90 -15.18
CA SER A 493 -16.43 12.38 -16.43
C SER A 493 -16.02 13.85 -16.30
N PRO A 494 -14.89 14.27 -16.93
CA PRO A 494 -14.49 15.68 -16.95
C PRO A 494 -15.57 16.59 -17.52
N SER A 495 -15.84 17.70 -16.85
CA SER A 495 -16.84 18.69 -17.26
C SER A 495 -16.31 20.13 -17.22
N MET A 496 -15.17 20.35 -16.56
CA MET A 496 -14.56 21.68 -16.41
C MET A 496 -13.95 22.18 -17.72
N ALA A 497 -14.23 23.44 -18.07
CA ALA A 497 -13.60 24.08 -19.22
C ALA A 497 -12.07 24.14 -19.10
N PRO A 498 -11.32 23.95 -20.21
CA PRO A 498 -9.86 23.92 -20.21
C PRO A 498 -9.22 25.17 -19.59
N GLU A 499 -9.79 26.36 -19.82
CA GLU A 499 -9.30 27.64 -19.28
C GLU A 499 -9.43 27.70 -17.76
N ALA A 500 -10.57 27.23 -17.22
CA ALA A 500 -10.82 27.18 -15.78
C ALA A 500 -9.85 26.18 -15.12
N ARG A 501 -9.64 25.01 -15.72
CA ARG A 501 -8.67 24.00 -15.28
C ARG A 501 -7.25 24.56 -15.25
N LYS A 502 -6.82 25.22 -16.31
CA LYS A 502 -5.50 25.85 -16.42
C LYS A 502 -5.32 26.96 -15.36
N LYS A 503 -6.34 27.82 -15.19
CA LYS A 503 -6.32 28.90 -14.19
C LYS A 503 -6.21 28.35 -12.76
N GLY A 504 -7.05 27.36 -12.42
CA GLY A 504 -7.06 26.76 -11.09
C GLY A 504 -5.72 26.10 -10.74
N TYR A 505 -5.21 25.26 -11.65
CA TYR A 505 -3.91 24.59 -11.45
C TYR A 505 -2.73 25.60 -11.45
N GLY A 506 -2.77 26.64 -12.24
CA GLY A 506 -1.78 27.74 -12.19
C GLY A 506 -1.76 28.45 -10.83
N GLY A 507 -2.94 28.64 -10.22
CA GLY A 507 -3.07 29.14 -8.85
C GLY A 507 -2.47 28.19 -7.80
N TRP A 508 -2.74 26.89 -7.93
CA TRP A 508 -2.14 25.85 -7.10
C TRP A 508 -0.61 25.87 -7.14
N LYS A 509 0.01 25.90 -8.33
CA LYS A 509 1.47 25.96 -8.47
C LYS A 509 2.07 27.15 -7.77
N LYS A 510 1.44 28.36 -7.92
CA LYS A 510 1.87 29.57 -7.19
C LYS A 510 1.76 29.40 -5.66
N ALA A 511 0.70 28.72 -5.19
CA ALA A 511 0.50 28.47 -3.77
C ALA A 511 1.58 27.52 -3.21
N VAL A 512 1.93 26.46 -3.94
CA VAL A 512 3.00 25.52 -3.58
C VAL A 512 4.33 26.26 -3.42
N GLU A 513 4.70 27.13 -4.36
CA GLU A 513 5.94 27.92 -4.29
C GLU A 513 6.02 28.79 -3.01
N LYS A 514 4.88 29.23 -2.45
CA LYS A 514 4.84 30.02 -1.22
C LYS A 514 5.14 29.22 0.05
N THR A 515 5.20 27.89 -0.04
CA THR A 515 5.53 27.02 1.09
C THR A 515 7.01 26.69 1.20
N PHE A 516 7.81 27.00 0.17
CA PHE A 516 9.24 26.69 0.13
C PHE A 516 10.06 27.60 1.06
N ASN A 517 11.22 27.11 1.52
CA ASN A 517 12.16 27.83 2.37
C ASN A 517 11.51 28.33 3.68
N TRP A 518 10.52 27.60 4.20
CA TRP A 518 9.87 27.95 5.46
C TRP A 518 10.70 27.56 6.67
N VAL A 519 11.39 26.43 6.59
CA VAL A 519 12.30 25.95 7.64
C VAL A 519 13.73 26.23 7.19
N ASP A 520 14.46 27.02 7.99
CA ASP A 520 15.88 27.23 7.76
C ASP A 520 16.68 25.93 7.97
N GLU A 521 17.65 25.65 7.12
CA GLU A 521 18.50 24.44 7.20
C GLU A 521 19.34 24.35 8.49
N THR A 522 19.32 25.41 9.32
CA THR A 522 20.08 25.52 10.59
C THR A 522 19.22 25.28 11.83
N GLY A 523 18.01 24.73 11.73
CA GLY A 523 17.14 24.41 12.86
C GLY A 523 17.49 23.10 13.55
N PRO A 524 17.24 22.95 14.87
CA PRO A 524 17.73 21.88 15.75
C PRO A 524 17.27 20.48 15.37
#